data_6c4454998bc3d6bbdf6516cb4082ebe6
#
_entry.id   6c4454998bc3d6bbdf6516cb4082ebe6
#
_cell.length_a   1.000
_cell.length_b   1.000
_cell.length_c   1.000
_cell.angle_alpha   90.00
_cell.angle_beta   90.00
_cell.angle_gamma   90.00
#
_symmetry.space_group_name_H-M   'P 1'
#
loop_
_entity.id
_entity.type
_entity.pdbx_description
1 polymer ?
#
loop_
_entity_poly.entity_id
_entity_poly.type
_entity_poly.pdbx_seq_one_letter_code
_entity_poly.pdbx_strand_id
1 'polypeptide(L)'
;MFLKNPSILILDEATSGLDPIVRDEVINLFNEFTRDENHSILISSHIISDLEKICDYIAFLHQGELLLCEEKDLLLSRYGLLQCSQEQLLQLNPAAIKAKRISAYGAEALVLRDQIPPTLTVNPVSLEELFIFLIKERA
;
A
#
# COMPACT_ATOMS: atom_id res chain seq x y z
N MET A 1 25.51 -10.43 -21.64
CA MET A 1 25.05 -11.76 -21.20
C MET A 1 23.53 -11.79 -21.25
N PHE A 2 22.95 -12.66 -22.05
CA PHE A 2 21.49 -12.77 -22.12
C PHE A 2 21.04 -13.92 -21.23
N LEU A 3 20.21 -13.61 -20.22
CA LEU A 3 19.54 -14.64 -19.44
C LEU A 3 18.42 -15.24 -20.31
N LYS A 4 18.61 -16.50 -20.73
CA LYS A 4 17.54 -17.27 -21.36
C LYS A 4 16.62 -17.80 -20.26
N ASN A 5 15.36 -17.37 -20.27
CA ASN A 5 14.30 -17.83 -19.37
C ASN A 5 14.63 -17.68 -17.87
N PRO A 6 14.86 -16.45 -17.34
CA PRO A 6 15.02 -16.27 -15.91
C PRO A 6 13.73 -16.67 -15.20
N SER A 7 13.84 -17.41 -14.09
CA SER A 7 12.70 -17.71 -13.21
C SER A 7 12.47 -16.64 -12.14
N ILE A 8 13.49 -15.85 -11.84
CA ILE A 8 13.46 -14.77 -10.85
C ILE A 8 14.08 -13.53 -11.46
N LEU A 9 13.36 -12.41 -11.36
CA LEU A 9 13.88 -11.07 -11.65
C LEU A 9 14.06 -10.31 -10.33
N ILE A 10 15.21 -9.67 -10.17
CA ILE A 10 15.50 -8.75 -9.06
C ILE A 10 15.73 -7.38 -9.67
N LEU A 11 14.85 -6.45 -9.34
CA LEU A 11 14.77 -5.12 -9.97
C LEU A 11 14.82 -4.03 -8.91
N ASP A 12 15.67 -3.03 -9.13
CA ASP A 12 15.77 -1.86 -8.28
C ASP A 12 15.40 -0.61 -9.07
N GLU A 13 14.31 0.06 -8.65
CA GLU A 13 13.79 1.26 -9.27
C GLU A 13 13.55 1.14 -10.79
N ALA A 14 13.05 0.00 -11.25
CA ALA A 14 12.97 -0.36 -12.67
C ALA A 14 12.03 0.54 -13.51
N THR A 15 11.07 1.22 -12.88
CA THR A 15 10.11 2.13 -13.55
C THR A 15 10.44 3.60 -13.34
N SER A 16 11.48 3.91 -12.56
CA SER A 16 11.88 5.28 -12.26
C SER A 16 12.39 6.01 -13.51
N GLY A 17 11.98 7.27 -13.66
CA GLY A 17 12.42 8.12 -14.78
C GLY A 17 11.78 7.81 -16.14
N LEU A 18 10.89 6.84 -16.24
CA LEU A 18 10.14 6.53 -17.43
C LEU A 18 8.93 7.49 -17.60
N ASP A 19 8.62 7.84 -18.85
CA ASP A 19 7.36 8.52 -19.11
C ASP A 19 6.15 7.61 -18.79
N PRO A 20 4.94 8.16 -18.57
CA PRO A 20 3.79 7.38 -18.12
C PRO A 20 3.39 6.24 -19.06
N ILE A 21 3.56 6.40 -20.37
CA ILE A 21 3.18 5.39 -21.37
C ILE A 21 4.15 4.21 -21.31
N VAL A 22 5.44 4.49 -21.37
CA VAL A 22 6.49 3.44 -21.28
C VAL A 22 6.43 2.73 -19.93
N ARG A 23 6.17 3.46 -18.86
CA ARG A 23 6.02 2.89 -17.53
C ARG A 23 4.86 1.88 -17.46
N ASP A 24 3.72 2.23 -18.04
CA ASP A 24 2.57 1.32 -18.11
C ASP A 24 2.87 0.06 -18.94
N GLU A 25 3.57 0.21 -20.05
CA GLU A 25 4.03 -0.93 -20.87
C GLU A 25 4.96 -1.88 -20.08
N VAL A 26 5.90 -1.33 -19.31
CA VAL A 26 6.82 -2.11 -18.47
C VAL A 26 6.06 -2.83 -17.35
N ILE A 27 5.09 -2.18 -16.72
CA ILE A 27 4.22 -2.79 -15.71
C ILE A 27 3.46 -3.97 -16.30
N ASN A 28 2.92 -3.82 -17.51
CA ASN A 28 2.23 -4.90 -18.21
C ASN A 28 3.16 -6.08 -18.53
N LEU A 29 4.41 -5.82 -18.93
CA LEU A 29 5.41 -6.86 -19.12
C LEU A 29 5.70 -7.64 -17.83
N PHE A 30 5.79 -6.97 -16.69
CA PHE A 30 5.98 -7.64 -15.40
C PHE A 30 4.79 -8.52 -15.04
N ASN A 31 3.57 -8.04 -15.26
CA ASN A 31 2.36 -8.82 -15.04
C ASN A 31 2.30 -10.06 -15.95
N GLU A 32 2.70 -9.94 -17.21
CA GLU A 32 2.79 -11.08 -18.12
C GLU A 32 3.84 -12.09 -17.67
N PHE A 33 5.01 -11.63 -17.22
CA PHE A 33 6.07 -12.50 -16.74
C PHE A 33 5.64 -13.33 -15.55
N THR A 34 4.91 -12.73 -14.60
CA THR A 34 4.45 -13.42 -13.37
C THR A 34 3.19 -14.27 -13.56
N ARG A 35 2.59 -14.31 -14.75
CA ARG A 35 1.52 -15.27 -15.06
C ARG A 35 1.98 -16.71 -15.04
N ASP A 36 3.25 -16.97 -15.33
CA ASP A 36 3.87 -18.27 -15.10
C ASP A 36 4.17 -18.43 -13.61
N GLU A 37 3.58 -19.45 -12.97
CA GLU A 37 3.74 -19.73 -11.55
C GLU A 37 5.18 -20.04 -11.13
N ASN A 38 6.04 -20.38 -12.08
CA ASN A 38 7.46 -20.60 -11.84
C ASN A 38 8.30 -19.31 -11.90
N HIS A 39 7.68 -18.19 -12.22
CA HIS A 39 8.32 -16.89 -12.34
C HIS A 39 7.98 -16.00 -11.15
N SER A 40 8.98 -15.30 -10.64
CA SER A 40 8.85 -14.35 -9.53
C SER A 40 9.63 -13.07 -9.80
N ILE A 41 9.13 -11.97 -9.28
CA ILE A 41 9.79 -10.66 -9.31
C ILE A 41 9.97 -10.17 -7.88
N LEU A 42 11.18 -9.80 -7.53
CA LEU A 42 11.48 -8.95 -6.36
C LEU A 42 11.82 -7.56 -6.88
N ILE A 43 10.98 -6.59 -6.58
CA ILE A 43 11.13 -5.22 -7.06
C ILE A 43 11.15 -4.23 -5.90
N SER A 44 12.11 -3.30 -5.91
CA SER A 44 12.08 -2.11 -5.06
C SER A 44 11.66 -0.89 -5.88
N SER A 45 10.82 -0.04 -5.31
CA SER A 45 10.41 1.23 -5.90
C SER A 45 9.92 2.21 -4.84
N HIS A 46 10.14 3.50 -5.06
CA HIS A 46 9.47 4.55 -4.30
C HIS A 46 8.14 5.00 -4.96
N ILE A 47 7.82 4.47 -6.14
CA ILE A 47 6.55 4.70 -6.85
C ILE A 47 5.53 3.66 -6.38
N ILE A 48 4.88 3.92 -5.26
CA ILE A 48 4.00 2.97 -4.57
C ILE A 48 2.82 2.55 -5.44
N SER A 49 2.30 3.46 -6.26
CA SER A 49 1.20 3.17 -7.18
C SER A 49 1.54 2.10 -8.24
N ASP A 50 2.81 1.99 -8.64
CA ASP A 50 3.25 0.94 -9.55
C ASP A 50 3.27 -0.41 -8.83
N LEU A 51 3.79 -0.45 -7.60
CA LEU A 51 3.82 -1.65 -6.78
C LEU A 51 2.40 -2.17 -6.49
N GLU A 52 1.46 -1.27 -6.26
CA GLU A 52 0.05 -1.63 -6.05
C GLU A 52 -0.55 -2.40 -7.24
N LYS A 53 -0.10 -2.09 -8.45
CA LYS A 53 -0.57 -2.74 -9.69
C LYS A 53 0.03 -4.12 -9.95
N ILE A 54 1.27 -4.38 -9.47
CA ILE A 54 2.05 -5.57 -9.88
C ILE A 54 2.39 -6.54 -8.75
N CYS A 55 2.35 -6.09 -7.49
CA CYS A 55 2.82 -6.91 -6.38
C CYS A 55 1.68 -7.65 -5.68
N ASP A 56 1.90 -8.92 -5.34
CA ASP A 56 1.02 -9.71 -4.47
C ASP A 56 1.37 -9.49 -2.99
N TYR A 57 2.65 -9.32 -2.69
CA TYR A 57 3.19 -9.07 -1.35
C TYR A 57 3.89 -7.72 -1.30
N ILE A 58 3.70 -7.02 -0.20
CA ILE A 58 4.30 -5.71 0.04
C ILE A 58 5.14 -5.74 1.32
N ALA A 59 6.35 -5.21 1.20
CA ALA A 59 7.22 -4.94 2.33
C ALA A 59 7.50 -3.43 2.41
N PHE A 60 7.15 -2.78 3.51
CA PHE A 60 7.46 -1.38 3.74
C PHE A 60 8.72 -1.22 4.57
N LEU A 61 9.72 -0.58 3.96
CA LEU A 61 10.99 -0.23 4.60
C LEU A 61 11.05 1.28 4.85
N HIS A 62 11.37 1.67 6.06
CA HIS A 62 11.56 3.07 6.42
C HIS A 62 12.67 3.22 7.44
N GLN A 63 13.63 4.09 7.17
CA GLN A 63 14.78 4.37 8.05
C GLN A 63 15.52 3.11 8.54
N GLY A 64 15.69 2.13 7.67
CA GLY A 64 16.35 0.87 7.99
C GLY A 64 15.50 -0.15 8.74
N GLU A 65 14.22 0.13 8.99
CA GLU A 65 13.29 -0.77 9.64
C GLU A 65 12.27 -1.33 8.66
N LEU A 66 11.96 -2.62 8.80
CA LEU A 66 10.85 -3.27 8.11
C LEU A 66 9.56 -3.00 8.90
N LEU A 67 8.69 -2.13 8.39
CA LEU A 67 7.45 -1.74 9.06
C LEU A 67 6.37 -2.81 8.95
N LEU A 68 6.26 -3.44 7.80
CA LEU A 68 5.35 -4.55 7.54
C LEU A 68 5.84 -5.37 6.33
N CYS A 69 5.41 -6.62 6.28
CA CYS A 69 5.59 -7.50 5.13
C CYS A 69 4.36 -8.41 5.07
N GLU A 70 3.42 -8.12 4.18
CA GLU A 70 2.14 -8.81 4.11
C GLU A 70 1.63 -8.93 2.68
N GLU A 71 0.68 -9.84 2.47
CA GLU A 71 -0.09 -9.91 1.24
C GLU A 71 -0.90 -8.63 1.05
N LYS A 72 -0.79 -8.02 -0.13
CA LYS A 72 -1.37 -6.72 -0.45
C LYS A 72 -2.89 -6.67 -0.26
N ASP A 73 -3.60 -7.64 -0.80
CA ASP A 73 -5.06 -7.63 -0.78
C ASP A 73 -5.62 -7.83 0.64
N LEU A 74 -4.98 -8.67 1.44
CA LEU A 74 -5.31 -8.82 2.86
C LEU A 74 -5.04 -7.53 3.62
N LEU A 75 -3.91 -6.89 3.37
CA LEU A 75 -3.54 -5.62 3.99
C LEU A 75 -4.58 -4.54 3.69
N LEU A 76 -4.92 -4.34 2.41
CA LEU A 76 -5.89 -3.34 1.98
C LEU A 76 -7.33 -3.66 2.41
N SER A 77 -7.68 -4.91 2.59
CA SER A 77 -8.99 -5.31 3.11
C SER A 77 -9.15 -5.05 4.59
N ARG A 78 -8.08 -5.13 5.35
CA ARG A 78 -8.07 -4.93 6.81
C ARG A 78 -8.24 -3.48 7.21
N TYR A 79 -7.62 -2.57 6.46
CA TYR A 79 -7.63 -1.13 6.74
C TYR A 79 -8.61 -0.37 5.86
N GLY A 80 -8.98 0.80 6.32
CA GLY A 80 -9.76 1.76 5.55
C GLY A 80 -9.62 3.17 6.09
N LEU A 81 -10.15 4.12 5.35
CA LEU A 81 -10.18 5.53 5.73
C LEU A 81 -11.57 5.92 6.21
N LEU A 82 -11.63 6.45 7.41
CA LEU A 82 -12.83 7.01 8.01
C LEU A 82 -12.71 8.53 8.05
N GLN A 83 -13.68 9.21 7.42
CA GLN A 83 -13.87 10.65 7.56
C GLN A 83 -15.02 10.89 8.52
N CYS A 84 -14.78 11.62 9.58
CA CYS A 84 -15.75 11.87 10.64
C CYS A 84 -15.48 13.19 11.36
N SER A 85 -16.39 13.58 12.24
CA SER A 85 -16.12 14.69 13.17
C SER A 85 -15.14 14.26 14.26
N GLN A 86 -14.50 15.23 14.90
CA GLN A 86 -13.63 14.95 16.05
C GLN A 86 -14.40 14.27 17.19
N GLU A 87 -15.68 14.62 17.39
CA GLU A 87 -16.54 14.01 18.39
C GLU A 87 -16.83 12.55 18.10
N GLN A 88 -17.13 12.22 16.83
CA GLN A 88 -17.31 10.82 16.40
C GLN A 88 -16.05 10.01 16.59
N LEU A 89 -14.89 10.59 16.29
CA LEU A 89 -13.61 9.93 16.47
C LEU A 89 -13.35 9.53 17.93
N LEU A 90 -13.71 10.40 18.88
CA LEU A 90 -13.57 10.15 20.32
C LEU A 90 -14.49 9.04 20.84
N GLN A 91 -15.60 8.78 20.16
CA GLN A 91 -16.56 7.72 20.52
C GLN A 91 -16.13 6.35 20.03
N LEU A 92 -15.14 6.26 19.13
CA LEU A 92 -14.64 4.99 18.62
C LEU A 92 -13.71 4.31 19.61
N ASN A 93 -13.64 2.97 19.52
CA ASN A 93 -12.64 2.21 20.23
C ASN A 93 -11.23 2.66 19.79
N PRO A 94 -10.37 3.14 20.70
CA PRO A 94 -9.01 3.57 20.34
C PRO A 94 -8.19 2.48 19.65
N ALA A 95 -8.45 1.20 19.95
CA ALA A 95 -7.77 0.08 19.31
C ALA A 95 -8.10 -0.05 17.81
N ALA A 96 -9.24 0.48 17.37
CA ALA A 96 -9.64 0.50 15.95
C ALA A 96 -8.90 1.56 15.15
N ILE A 97 -8.37 2.59 15.81
CA ILE A 97 -7.69 3.73 15.16
C ILE A 97 -6.19 3.46 15.12
N LYS A 98 -5.63 3.36 13.93
CA LYS A 98 -4.18 3.12 13.74
C LYS A 98 -3.40 4.39 13.54
N ALA A 99 -4.00 5.38 12.90
CA ALA A 99 -3.44 6.72 12.72
C ALA A 99 -4.56 7.71 12.47
N LYS A 100 -4.31 8.98 12.75
CA LYS A 100 -5.32 10.03 12.55
C LYS A 100 -4.71 11.33 12.08
N ARG A 101 -5.51 12.08 11.34
CA ARG A 101 -5.21 13.43 10.89
C ARG A 101 -6.39 14.32 11.25
N ILE A 102 -6.16 15.34 12.07
CA ILE A 102 -7.19 16.29 12.50
C ILE A 102 -7.00 17.61 11.75
N SER A 103 -8.08 18.15 11.23
CA SER A 103 -8.12 19.45 10.56
C SER A 103 -9.25 20.32 11.11
N ALA A 104 -9.31 21.58 10.66
CA ALA A 104 -10.39 22.48 10.99
C ALA A 104 -11.78 21.99 10.51
N TYR A 105 -11.81 21.09 9.53
CA TYR A 105 -13.03 20.58 8.90
C TYR A 105 -13.47 19.21 9.39
N GLY A 106 -12.71 18.59 10.30
CA GLY A 106 -13.01 17.28 10.84
C GLY A 106 -11.77 16.43 11.06
N ALA A 107 -11.97 15.13 11.06
CA ALA A 107 -10.94 14.13 11.25
C ALA A 107 -10.95 13.08 10.13
N GLU A 108 -9.76 12.63 9.76
CA GLU A 108 -9.55 11.48 8.90
C GLU A 108 -8.71 10.48 9.67
N ALA A 109 -9.12 9.23 9.71
CA ALA A 109 -8.43 8.18 10.45
C ALA A 109 -8.22 6.93 9.60
N LEU A 110 -7.04 6.35 9.73
CA LEU A 110 -6.77 4.99 9.29
C LEU A 110 -7.29 4.03 10.35
N VAL A 111 -8.24 3.19 9.98
CA VAL A 111 -8.97 2.34 10.92
C VAL A 111 -8.95 0.87 10.50
N LEU A 112 -9.13 -0.01 11.50
CA LEU A 112 -9.44 -1.42 11.26
C LEU A 112 -10.93 -1.55 10.92
N ARG A 113 -11.24 -1.97 9.70
CA ARG A 113 -12.61 -2.02 9.18
C ARG A 113 -13.57 -2.85 10.00
N ASP A 114 -13.10 -3.99 10.51
CA ASP A 114 -13.91 -4.93 11.30
C ASP A 114 -14.30 -4.41 12.69
N GLN A 115 -13.64 -3.35 13.15
CA GLN A 115 -13.90 -2.74 14.45
C GLN A 115 -14.69 -1.42 14.38
N ILE A 116 -15.11 -1.02 13.18
CA ILE A 116 -15.89 0.20 12.97
C ILE A 116 -17.38 -0.15 12.89
N PRO A 117 -18.26 0.58 13.60
CA PRO A 117 -19.70 0.38 13.52
C PRO A 117 -20.22 0.50 12.08
N PRO A 118 -21.18 -0.34 11.65
CA PRO A 118 -21.73 -0.31 10.29
C PRO A 118 -22.49 0.99 9.96
N THR A 119 -22.77 1.81 10.93
CA THR A 119 -23.39 3.14 10.76
C THR A 119 -22.43 4.18 10.16
N LEU A 120 -21.13 3.89 10.19
CA LEU A 120 -20.10 4.77 9.63
C LEU A 120 -19.57 4.19 8.33
N THR A 121 -19.38 5.04 7.34
CA THR A 121 -18.83 4.65 6.04
C THR A 121 -17.31 4.67 6.07
N VAL A 122 -16.70 3.52 5.84
CA VAL A 122 -15.25 3.36 5.72
C VAL A 122 -14.88 3.23 4.25
N ASN A 123 -14.07 4.16 3.76
CA ASN A 123 -13.60 4.19 2.39
C ASN A 123 -12.39 3.26 2.18
N PRO A 124 -12.16 2.77 0.95
CA PRO A 124 -10.92 2.08 0.62
C PRO A 124 -9.69 2.95 0.88
N VAL A 125 -8.59 2.33 1.26
CA VAL A 125 -7.28 2.96 1.40
C VAL A 125 -6.34 2.44 0.32
N SER A 126 -5.54 3.33 -0.28
CA SER A 126 -4.45 2.93 -1.17
C SER A 126 -3.19 2.55 -0.39
N LEU A 127 -2.26 1.83 -1.01
CA LEU A 127 -0.97 1.53 -0.39
C LEU A 127 -0.19 2.81 -0.02
N GLU A 128 -0.25 3.83 -0.88
CA GLU A 128 0.42 5.10 -0.63
C GLU A 128 -0.14 5.81 0.60
N GLU A 129 -1.46 5.91 0.73
CA GLU A 129 -2.12 6.49 1.89
C GLU A 129 -1.81 5.70 3.16
N LEU A 130 -1.87 4.37 3.10
CA LEU A 130 -1.53 3.49 4.22
C LEU A 130 -0.09 3.74 4.70
N PHE A 131 0.86 3.79 3.77
CA PHE A 131 2.27 4.04 4.07
C PHE A 131 2.50 5.42 4.71
N ILE A 132 1.86 6.47 4.17
CA ILE A 132 1.94 7.83 4.72
C ILE A 132 1.41 7.88 6.16
N PHE A 133 0.28 7.26 6.42
CA PHE A 133 -0.29 7.21 7.77
C PHE A 133 0.63 6.47 8.75
N LEU A 134 1.15 5.31 8.37
CA LEU A 134 2.03 4.51 9.22
C LEU A 134 3.35 5.22 9.56
N ILE A 135 3.90 6.01 8.63
CA ILE A 135 5.11 6.79 8.88
C ILE A 135 4.82 7.97 9.80
N LYS A 136 3.74 8.71 9.56
CA LYS A 136 3.43 9.93 10.35
C LYS A 136 3.09 9.62 11.79
N GLU A 137 2.55 8.46 12.08
CA GLU A 137 2.27 8.05 13.46
C GLU A 137 3.54 7.77 14.26
N ARG A 138 4.64 7.41 13.59
CA ARG A 138 5.94 7.13 14.23
C ARG A 138 6.82 8.38 14.40
N ALA A 139 6.44 9.46 13.75
CA ALA A 139 7.18 10.73 13.81
C ALA A 139 6.89 11.50 15.11
#